data_e1ac3b3aae42ec9056bf8394f9443a40
#
_entry.id   e1ac3b3aae42ec9056bf8394f9443a40
#
_cell.length_a   1.000
_cell.length_b   1.000
_cell.length_c   1.000
_cell.angle_alpha   90.00
_cell.angle_beta   90.00
_cell.angle_gamma   90.00
#
_symmetry.space_group_name_H-M   'P 1'
#
loop_
_entity.id
_entity.type
_entity.pdbx_description
1 polymer ?
#
loop_
_entity_poly.entity_id
_entity_poly.type
_entity_poly.pdbx_seq_one_letter_code
_entity_poly.pdbx_strand_id
1 'polypeptide(L)'
;ERTYAELRYTKQSGINLIRMWGGGIAESDYFFQLCDEMGLLVWQEFWMTGDTKHPQDKDLYLSNVEATVKRLRNHPSLAYYVSSNESTEMPGAKDLIMKLDGTRGYQMQSECDGMHDGSPYKQVNPMQHYENTASERGSRVDGFNPEYGSPTIPTVETLREVMDEKDLWPINKEVWDYHDGGGFHLMSTMYTDLTNHYGPSSSIEEFATKGQAVGAMNSKSIWEVWNYNKFGYGDRYASGLLFWYHNCPVSQVC
;
A
#
# COMPACT_ATOMS: atom_id res chain seq x y z
N GLU A 1 -9.93 20.55 -0.96
CA GLU A 1 -10.97 19.88 -0.14
C GLU A 1 -10.77 18.36 -0.09
N ARG A 2 -10.54 17.68 -1.23
CA ARG A 2 -10.36 16.22 -1.29
C ARG A 2 -9.17 15.75 -0.44
N THR A 3 -7.98 16.29 -0.68
CA THR A 3 -6.75 15.93 0.08
C THR A 3 -6.93 16.09 1.59
N TYR A 4 -7.59 17.16 2.03
CA TYR A 4 -7.91 17.37 3.45
C TYR A 4 -8.83 16.26 4.00
N ALA A 5 -9.88 15.91 3.25
CA ALA A 5 -10.81 14.87 3.67
C ALA A 5 -10.12 13.49 3.77
N GLU A 6 -9.31 13.14 2.77
CA GLU A 6 -8.55 11.88 2.73
C GLU A 6 -7.59 11.78 3.92
N LEU A 7 -6.78 12.80 4.18
CA LEU A 7 -5.84 12.82 5.30
C LEU A 7 -6.55 12.83 6.67
N ARG A 8 -7.69 13.53 6.77
CA ARG A 8 -8.52 13.50 7.96
C ARG A 8 -9.06 12.10 8.26
N TYR A 9 -9.58 11.40 7.25
CA TYR A 9 -10.04 10.01 7.42
C TYR A 9 -8.89 9.06 7.76
N THR A 10 -7.74 9.22 7.11
CA THR A 10 -6.51 8.49 7.43
C THR A 10 -6.15 8.64 8.92
N LYS A 11 -6.13 9.87 9.42
CA LYS A 11 -5.85 10.16 10.83
C LYS A 11 -6.90 9.57 11.77
N GLN A 12 -8.18 9.72 11.43
CA GLN A 12 -9.29 9.19 12.23
C GLN A 12 -9.31 7.66 12.28
N SER A 13 -8.79 6.99 11.27
CA SER A 13 -8.61 5.53 11.24
C SER A 13 -7.45 5.03 12.10
N GLY A 14 -6.71 5.93 12.77
CA GLY A 14 -5.57 5.56 13.62
C GLY A 14 -4.26 5.35 12.85
N ILE A 15 -4.23 5.60 11.56
CA ILE A 15 -3.02 5.55 10.73
C ILE A 15 -2.12 6.72 11.12
N ASN A 16 -0.82 6.47 11.22
CA ASN A 16 0.16 7.47 11.66
C ASN A 16 1.33 7.66 10.69
N LEU A 17 1.45 6.82 9.66
CA LEU A 17 2.50 6.89 8.64
C LEU A 17 1.90 6.65 7.26
N ILE A 18 2.26 7.49 6.30
CA ILE A 18 1.89 7.37 4.90
C ILE A 18 3.16 7.15 4.07
N ARG A 19 3.15 6.15 3.21
CA ARG A 19 4.23 5.87 2.26
C ARG A 19 3.92 6.52 0.91
N MET A 20 4.83 7.35 0.44
CA MET A 20 4.84 7.85 -0.93
C MET A 20 5.62 6.88 -1.80
N TRP A 21 4.91 6.03 -2.50
CA TRP A 21 5.46 4.96 -3.31
C TRP A 21 6.32 5.45 -4.48
N GLY A 22 7.40 4.72 -4.77
CA GLY A 22 8.37 5.06 -5.82
C GLY A 22 7.83 5.08 -7.26
N GLY A 23 6.68 4.46 -7.53
CA GLY A 23 5.99 4.57 -8.81
C GLY A 23 5.14 5.85 -8.97
N GLY A 24 5.01 6.64 -7.90
CA GLY A 24 4.29 7.91 -7.91
C GLY A 24 5.21 9.12 -8.01
N ILE A 25 4.67 10.28 -7.65
CA ILE A 25 5.41 11.54 -7.53
C ILE A 25 5.34 12.05 -6.10
N ALA A 26 6.27 12.92 -5.71
CA ALA A 26 6.17 13.59 -4.42
C ALA A 26 4.96 14.53 -4.40
N GLU A 27 4.14 14.40 -3.37
CA GLU A 27 2.93 15.18 -3.19
C GLU A 27 3.18 16.70 -3.06
N SER A 28 2.11 17.47 -3.16
CA SER A 28 2.15 18.94 -3.08
C SER A 28 2.57 19.44 -1.70
N ASP A 29 3.04 20.68 -1.63
CA ASP A 29 3.35 21.34 -0.35
C ASP A 29 2.14 21.38 0.58
N TYR A 30 0.93 21.53 0.02
CA TYR A 30 -0.31 21.50 0.79
C TYR A 30 -0.56 20.14 1.46
N PHE A 31 -0.23 19.03 0.79
CA PHE A 31 -0.30 17.69 1.39
C PHE A 31 0.63 17.59 2.60
N PHE A 32 1.89 18.01 2.45
CA PHE A 32 2.87 17.96 3.55
C PHE A 32 2.49 18.91 4.70
N GLN A 33 1.98 20.12 4.39
CA GLN A 33 1.46 21.02 5.40
C GLN A 33 0.33 20.37 6.22
N LEU A 34 -0.61 19.70 5.56
CA LEU A 34 -1.69 19.00 6.27
C LEU A 34 -1.17 17.83 7.11
N CYS A 35 -0.17 17.10 6.61
CA CYS A 35 0.49 16.04 7.39
C CYS A 35 1.18 16.61 8.64
N ASP A 36 1.86 17.76 8.51
CA ASP A 36 2.46 18.49 9.64
C ASP A 36 1.41 18.86 10.69
N GLU A 37 0.30 19.46 10.26
CA GLU A 37 -0.79 19.91 11.14
C GLU A 37 -1.52 18.75 11.82
N MET A 38 -1.70 17.62 11.12
CA MET A 38 -2.41 16.44 11.62
C MET A 38 -1.51 15.47 12.39
N GLY A 39 -0.18 15.65 12.35
CA GLY A 39 0.78 14.73 12.95
C GLY A 39 0.79 13.36 12.24
N LEU A 40 0.73 13.37 10.92
CA LEU A 40 0.92 12.20 10.06
C LEU A 40 2.37 12.18 9.59
N LEU A 41 3.07 11.07 9.77
CA LEU A 41 4.41 10.88 9.26
C LEU A 41 4.38 10.51 7.78
N VAL A 42 5.42 10.88 7.05
CA VAL A 42 5.57 10.56 5.64
C VAL A 42 6.90 9.86 5.38
N TRP A 43 6.84 8.71 4.73
CA TRP A 43 7.94 8.00 4.11
C TRP A 43 7.97 8.40 2.63
N GLN A 44 9.03 9.03 2.17
CA GLN A 44 9.16 9.48 0.78
C GLN A 44 10.10 8.59 0.00
N GLU A 45 9.59 7.97 -1.06
CA GLU A 45 10.42 7.28 -2.06
C GLU A 45 10.72 8.17 -3.26
N PHE A 46 11.77 7.78 -4.00
CA PHE A 46 12.15 8.39 -5.26
C PHE A 46 11.85 7.44 -6.42
N TRP A 47 11.66 7.95 -7.60
CA TRP A 47 10.93 7.44 -8.75
C TRP A 47 11.57 6.24 -9.46
N MET A 48 11.75 5.14 -8.73
CA MET A 48 12.16 3.85 -9.28
C MET A 48 11.37 2.72 -8.63
N THR A 49 11.01 1.71 -9.43
CA THR A 49 10.32 0.51 -8.99
C THR A 49 11.05 -0.75 -9.47
N GLY A 50 10.76 -1.93 -8.91
CA GLY A 50 11.44 -3.18 -9.22
C GLY A 50 11.40 -3.58 -10.69
N ASP A 51 10.36 -3.19 -11.40
CA ASP A 51 10.14 -3.45 -12.82
C ASP A 51 10.68 -2.33 -13.74
N THR A 52 11.20 -1.25 -13.19
CA THR A 52 11.77 -0.15 -13.96
C THR A 52 13.30 -0.19 -13.96
N LYS A 53 13.88 0.17 -15.12
CA LYS A 53 15.32 0.38 -15.24
C LYS A 53 15.69 1.73 -14.63
N HIS A 54 16.98 1.90 -14.30
CA HIS A 54 17.51 3.21 -13.95
C HIS A 54 17.15 4.26 -15.01
N PRO A 55 16.74 5.46 -14.61
CA PRO A 55 16.54 6.56 -15.53
C PRO A 55 17.75 6.76 -16.44
N GLN A 56 17.51 7.01 -17.73
CA GLN A 56 18.60 7.18 -18.71
C GLN A 56 19.43 8.44 -18.45
N ASP A 57 18.76 9.51 -18.01
CA ASP A 57 19.41 10.77 -17.64
C ASP A 57 19.58 10.83 -16.11
N LYS A 58 20.75 10.40 -15.68
CA LYS A 58 21.14 10.42 -14.27
C LYS A 58 21.18 11.84 -13.68
N ASP A 59 21.67 12.81 -14.44
CA ASP A 59 21.87 14.17 -13.94
C ASP A 59 20.51 14.85 -13.75
N LEU A 60 19.59 14.65 -14.68
CA LEU A 60 18.21 15.10 -14.54
C LEU A 60 17.52 14.44 -13.34
N TYR A 61 17.69 13.13 -13.17
CA TYR A 61 17.14 12.42 -12.01
C TYR A 61 17.68 13.00 -10.69
N LEU A 62 18.99 13.15 -10.56
CA LEU A 62 19.60 13.70 -9.35
C LEU A 62 19.21 15.16 -9.10
N SER A 63 19.04 15.97 -10.15
CA SER A 63 18.54 17.34 -9.99
C SER A 63 17.10 17.38 -9.46
N ASN A 64 16.24 16.45 -9.90
CA ASN A 64 14.88 16.30 -9.36
C ASN A 64 14.89 15.82 -7.91
N VAL A 65 15.77 14.88 -7.56
CA VAL A 65 15.96 14.46 -6.15
C VAL A 65 16.39 15.65 -5.30
N GLU A 66 17.37 16.44 -5.77
CA GLU A 66 17.84 17.63 -5.06
C GLU A 66 16.71 18.64 -4.82
N ALA A 67 15.93 18.95 -5.86
CA ALA A 67 14.80 19.88 -5.77
C ALA A 67 13.74 19.37 -4.78
N THR A 68 13.43 18.09 -4.83
CA THR A 68 12.45 17.47 -3.94
C THR A 68 12.92 17.47 -2.49
N VAL A 69 14.15 17.06 -2.21
CA VAL A 69 14.69 17.10 -0.84
C VAL A 69 14.71 18.52 -0.29
N LYS A 70 15.18 19.51 -1.07
CA LYS A 70 15.18 20.92 -0.66
C LYS A 70 13.78 21.45 -0.33
N ARG A 71 12.78 21.01 -1.08
CA ARG A 71 11.38 21.37 -0.86
C ARG A 71 10.82 20.74 0.41
N LEU A 72 11.12 19.45 0.65
CA LEU A 72 10.44 18.67 1.69
C LEU A 72 11.16 18.64 3.04
N ARG A 73 12.46 18.83 3.09
CA ARG A 73 13.29 18.63 4.30
C ARG A 73 12.90 19.46 5.52
N ASN A 74 12.14 20.53 5.35
CA ASN A 74 11.69 21.37 6.46
C ASN A 74 10.32 20.96 7.03
N HIS A 75 9.66 19.95 6.44
CA HIS A 75 8.40 19.43 6.95
C HIS A 75 8.66 18.47 8.12
N PRO A 76 8.13 18.71 9.32
CA PRO A 76 8.28 17.79 10.46
C PRO A 76 7.59 16.46 10.23
N SER A 77 6.59 16.39 9.35
CA SER A 77 5.93 15.14 8.95
C SER A 77 6.85 14.20 8.16
N LEU A 78 7.82 14.72 7.42
CA LEU A 78 8.75 13.90 6.66
C LEU A 78 9.68 13.13 7.62
N ALA A 79 9.50 11.82 7.70
CA ALA A 79 10.21 10.98 8.66
C ALA A 79 11.43 10.26 8.06
N TYR A 80 11.32 9.84 6.79
CA TYR A 80 12.27 8.90 6.22
C TYR A 80 12.38 9.04 4.70
N TYR A 81 13.58 8.82 4.16
CA TYR A 81 13.82 8.74 2.74
C TYR A 81 14.12 7.31 2.30
N VAL A 82 13.53 6.91 1.18
CA VAL A 82 13.82 5.62 0.55
C VAL A 82 14.10 5.83 -0.93
N SER A 83 15.15 5.22 -1.45
CA SER A 83 15.59 5.51 -2.82
C SER A 83 14.66 4.92 -3.88
N SER A 84 14.05 3.77 -3.59
CA SER A 84 13.24 3.08 -4.59
C SER A 84 12.24 2.11 -3.96
N ASN A 85 11.20 1.76 -4.72
CA ASN A 85 10.37 0.61 -4.42
C ASN A 85 11.01 -0.65 -5.03
N GLU A 86 11.34 -1.64 -4.21
CA GLU A 86 11.80 -2.98 -4.63
C GLU A 86 12.92 -2.97 -5.71
N SER A 87 13.75 -1.94 -5.73
CA SER A 87 14.78 -1.75 -6.75
C SER A 87 16.12 -1.34 -6.12
N THR A 88 17.07 -0.97 -6.96
CA THR A 88 18.35 -0.43 -6.52
C THR A 88 18.29 1.09 -6.40
N GLU A 89 19.27 1.70 -5.74
CA GLU A 89 19.40 3.15 -5.72
C GLU A 89 20.12 3.68 -6.97
N MET A 90 19.77 4.90 -7.37
CA MET A 90 20.57 5.63 -8.37
C MET A 90 21.92 5.99 -7.77
N PRO A 91 23.06 5.66 -8.45
CA PRO A 91 24.39 6.01 -7.93
C PRO A 91 24.54 7.50 -7.63
N GLY A 92 24.86 7.83 -6.40
CA GLY A 92 25.03 9.20 -5.90
C GLY A 92 23.76 9.79 -5.25
N ALA A 93 22.61 9.14 -5.31
CA ALA A 93 21.37 9.64 -4.69
C ALA A 93 21.50 9.69 -3.17
N LYS A 94 22.02 8.63 -2.54
CA LYS A 94 22.25 8.60 -1.09
C LYS A 94 23.10 9.75 -0.61
N ASP A 95 24.28 9.93 -1.22
CA ASP A 95 25.20 10.98 -0.82
C ASP A 95 24.60 12.37 -0.98
N LEU A 96 23.83 12.58 -2.05
CA LEU A 96 23.13 13.83 -2.31
C LEU A 96 22.05 14.10 -1.24
N ILE A 97 21.19 13.12 -0.96
CA ILE A 97 20.13 13.22 0.04
C ILE A 97 20.71 13.50 1.42
N MET A 98 21.70 12.71 1.84
CA MET A 98 22.33 12.86 3.16
C MET A 98 23.11 14.17 3.31
N LYS A 99 23.65 14.70 2.21
CA LYS A 99 24.26 16.04 2.20
C LYS A 99 23.26 17.17 2.37
N LEU A 100 22.06 17.01 1.77
CA LEU A 100 21.00 18.03 1.79
C LEU A 100 20.16 17.98 3.06
N ASP A 101 19.97 16.78 3.61
CA ASP A 101 19.24 16.53 4.85
C ASP A 101 19.82 15.31 5.59
N GLY A 102 20.79 15.56 6.43
CA GLY A 102 21.44 14.53 7.27
C GLY A 102 20.71 14.23 8.58
N THR A 103 19.47 14.72 8.77
CA THR A 103 18.73 14.57 10.01
C THR A 103 17.77 13.39 10.01
N ARG A 104 17.44 12.85 8.85
CA ARG A 104 16.50 11.74 8.64
C ARG A 104 17.20 10.47 8.22
N GLY A 105 16.57 9.33 8.51
CA GLY A 105 17.03 8.04 8.03
C GLY A 105 16.92 7.91 6.50
N TYR A 106 17.78 7.07 5.94
CA TYR A 106 17.78 6.74 4.52
C TYR A 106 17.90 5.23 4.34
N GLN A 107 17.16 4.70 3.37
CA GLN A 107 17.19 3.30 2.99
C GLN A 107 17.31 3.16 1.46
N MET A 108 18.04 2.14 1.02
CA MET A 108 18.30 1.92 -0.41
C MET A 108 17.02 1.57 -1.18
N GLN A 109 16.17 0.74 -0.59
CA GLN A 109 14.90 0.33 -1.20
C GLN A 109 13.90 -0.15 -0.13
N SER A 110 12.64 -0.32 -0.50
CA SER A 110 11.54 -0.57 0.44
C SER A 110 11.64 -1.89 1.21
N GLU A 111 12.30 -2.89 0.67
CA GLU A 111 12.35 -4.26 1.21
C GLU A 111 13.74 -4.69 1.68
N CYS A 112 14.56 -3.80 2.22
CA CYS A 112 15.87 -4.13 2.76
C CYS A 112 15.98 -3.80 4.26
N ASP A 113 17.12 -4.11 4.87
CA ASP A 113 17.46 -3.78 6.25
C ASP A 113 16.45 -4.28 7.30
N GLY A 114 15.91 -5.50 7.08
CA GLY A 114 14.99 -6.16 8.00
C GLY A 114 13.52 -5.87 7.74
N MET A 115 13.18 -5.13 6.70
CA MET A 115 11.82 -5.01 6.22
C MET A 115 11.40 -6.25 5.44
N HIS A 116 10.09 -6.53 5.43
CA HIS A 116 9.54 -7.63 4.67
C HIS A 116 9.48 -7.29 3.18
N ASP A 117 9.44 -8.34 2.38
CA ASP A 117 8.86 -8.25 1.04
C ASP A 117 7.39 -7.83 1.13
N GLY A 118 6.94 -7.01 0.21
CA GLY A 118 5.54 -6.64 0.08
C GLY A 118 4.63 -7.83 -0.21
N SER A 119 3.33 -7.69 -0.02
CA SER A 119 2.39 -8.78 -0.29
C SER A 119 1.57 -9.23 0.92
N PRO A 120 0.66 -10.23 0.85
CA PRO A 120 0.60 -11.31 -0.15
C PRO A 120 -0.20 -11.03 -1.42
N TYR A 121 -0.94 -9.93 -1.53
CA TYR A 121 -1.82 -9.55 -2.67
C TYR A 121 -2.86 -10.61 -3.06
N LYS A 122 -3.21 -11.47 -2.12
CA LYS A 122 -4.26 -12.47 -2.26
C LYS A 122 -4.93 -12.69 -0.91
N GLN A 123 -6.09 -13.32 -0.92
CA GLN A 123 -6.74 -13.68 0.33
C GLN A 123 -5.93 -14.76 1.05
N VAL A 124 -5.67 -14.52 2.32
CA VAL A 124 -5.07 -15.47 3.25
C VAL A 124 -6.11 -15.77 4.33
N ASN A 125 -6.30 -17.04 4.66
CA ASN A 125 -7.23 -17.40 5.72
C ASN A 125 -6.82 -16.70 7.03
N PRO A 126 -7.70 -15.94 7.69
CA PRO A 126 -7.40 -15.21 8.92
C PRO A 126 -6.75 -16.06 10.01
N MET A 127 -7.11 -17.33 10.13
CA MET A 127 -6.50 -18.23 11.11
C MET A 127 -5.00 -18.44 10.87
N GLN A 128 -4.56 -18.45 9.62
CA GLN A 128 -3.13 -18.56 9.30
C GLN A 128 -2.33 -17.34 9.80
N HIS A 129 -2.94 -16.17 9.82
CA HIS A 129 -2.33 -14.98 10.44
C HIS A 129 -2.26 -15.14 11.95
N TYR A 130 -3.35 -15.50 12.61
CA TYR A 130 -3.39 -15.68 14.07
C TYR A 130 -2.43 -16.76 14.57
N GLU A 131 -2.26 -17.83 13.82
CA GLU A 131 -1.36 -18.93 14.14
C GLU A 131 0.08 -18.71 13.65
N ASN A 132 0.33 -17.63 12.89
CA ASN A 132 1.59 -17.35 12.20
C ASN A 132 2.06 -18.52 11.31
N THR A 133 1.11 -19.16 10.65
CA THR A 133 1.33 -20.33 9.77
C THR A 133 1.24 -19.98 8.28
N ALA A 134 0.92 -18.73 7.95
CA ALA A 134 0.90 -18.27 6.57
C ALA A 134 2.29 -18.36 5.94
N SER A 135 2.37 -19.06 4.82
CA SER A 135 3.63 -19.34 4.09
C SER A 135 3.86 -18.40 2.92
N GLU A 136 2.92 -17.51 2.67
CA GLU A 136 2.97 -16.60 1.54
C GLU A 136 4.05 -15.52 1.74
N ARG A 137 4.67 -15.11 0.64
CA ARG A 137 5.60 -13.98 0.67
C ARG A 137 4.92 -12.77 1.32
N GLY A 138 5.60 -12.10 2.23
CA GLY A 138 5.09 -10.91 2.93
C GLY A 138 4.00 -11.15 3.98
N SER A 139 3.52 -12.38 4.17
CA SER A 139 2.45 -12.68 5.13
C SER A 139 2.92 -12.94 6.57
N ARG A 140 4.22 -12.93 6.83
CA ARG A 140 4.77 -13.02 8.19
C ARG A 140 4.30 -11.84 9.02
N VAL A 141 4.03 -12.08 10.30
CA VAL A 141 3.49 -11.09 11.24
C VAL A 141 4.56 -10.54 12.20
N ASP A 142 5.77 -10.36 11.73
CA ASP A 142 6.90 -9.80 12.46
C ASP A 142 7.65 -8.75 11.62
N GLY A 143 8.53 -7.97 12.25
CA GLY A 143 9.35 -6.95 11.61
C GLY A 143 8.55 -5.74 11.14
N PHE A 144 8.86 -5.21 9.98
CA PHE A 144 8.14 -4.13 9.32
C PHE A 144 7.71 -4.59 7.92
N ASN A 145 6.41 -4.56 7.64
CA ASN A 145 5.90 -4.82 6.30
C ASN A 145 5.57 -3.49 5.61
N PRO A 146 6.35 -3.08 4.60
CA PRO A 146 6.17 -1.78 3.94
C PRO A 146 5.00 -1.76 2.97
N GLU A 147 4.43 -2.94 2.63
CA GLU A 147 3.43 -3.05 1.58
C GLU A 147 2.58 -4.32 1.74
N TYR A 148 1.57 -4.22 2.57
CA TYR A 148 0.60 -5.30 2.75
C TYR A 148 -0.66 -5.03 1.95
N GLY A 149 -1.08 -5.99 1.13
CA GLY A 149 -2.32 -5.88 0.36
C GLY A 149 -3.07 -7.19 0.27
N SER A 150 -4.37 -7.10 0.15
CA SER A 150 -5.25 -8.21 -0.23
C SER A 150 -6.38 -7.69 -1.11
N PRO A 151 -6.88 -8.49 -2.07
CA PRO A 151 -7.99 -8.08 -2.91
C PRO A 151 -9.24 -7.74 -2.08
N THR A 152 -9.94 -6.69 -2.47
CA THR A 152 -11.22 -6.28 -1.89
C THR A 152 -12.20 -5.93 -3.02
N ILE A 153 -13.48 -5.89 -2.71
CA ILE A 153 -14.50 -5.46 -3.67
C ILE A 153 -14.92 -4.03 -3.32
N PRO A 154 -14.88 -3.08 -4.27
CA PRO A 154 -15.43 -1.75 -4.09
C PRO A 154 -16.94 -1.77 -3.82
N THR A 155 -17.49 -0.63 -3.42
CA THR A 155 -18.95 -0.48 -3.32
C THR A 155 -19.60 -0.60 -4.70
N VAL A 156 -20.88 -0.96 -4.73
CA VAL A 156 -21.64 -1.08 -6.00
C VAL A 156 -21.67 0.25 -6.75
N GLU A 157 -21.76 1.36 -6.02
CA GLU A 157 -21.72 2.71 -6.59
C GLU A 157 -20.41 2.94 -7.37
N THR A 158 -19.28 2.58 -6.77
CA THR A 158 -17.97 2.68 -7.44
C THR A 158 -17.88 1.76 -8.66
N LEU A 159 -18.37 0.53 -8.54
CA LEU A 159 -18.39 -0.41 -9.68
C LEU A 159 -19.22 0.14 -10.85
N ARG A 160 -20.36 0.78 -10.57
CA ARG A 160 -21.21 1.44 -11.57
C ARG A 160 -20.59 2.68 -12.22
N GLU A 161 -19.63 3.31 -11.57
CA GLU A 161 -18.89 4.43 -12.15
C GLU A 161 -17.85 3.99 -13.18
N VAL A 162 -17.37 2.73 -13.10
CA VAL A 162 -16.25 2.24 -13.91
C VAL A 162 -16.63 1.17 -14.93
N MET A 163 -17.80 0.56 -14.78
CA MET A 163 -18.28 -0.51 -15.68
C MET A 163 -19.74 -0.33 -16.07
N ASP A 164 -20.11 -0.79 -17.26
CA ASP A 164 -21.51 -0.85 -17.69
C ASP A 164 -22.32 -1.86 -16.86
N GLU A 165 -23.58 -1.56 -16.59
CA GLU A 165 -24.47 -2.42 -15.80
C GLU A 165 -24.57 -3.86 -16.34
N LYS A 166 -24.53 -4.03 -17.67
CA LYS A 166 -24.56 -5.36 -18.34
C LYS A 166 -23.33 -6.23 -18.04
N ASP A 167 -22.21 -5.61 -17.64
CA ASP A 167 -20.92 -6.27 -17.36
C ASP A 167 -20.69 -6.53 -15.86
N LEU A 168 -21.53 -5.92 -15.02
CA LEU A 168 -21.47 -6.09 -13.56
C LEU A 168 -22.00 -7.45 -13.12
N TRP A 169 -23.16 -7.84 -13.64
CA TRP A 169 -23.81 -9.08 -13.20
C TRP A 169 -24.71 -9.71 -14.28
N PRO A 170 -24.59 -11.03 -14.61
CA PRO A 170 -23.50 -11.89 -14.12
C PRO A 170 -22.14 -11.36 -14.50
N ILE A 171 -21.13 -11.63 -13.68
CA ILE A 171 -19.77 -11.09 -13.90
C ILE A 171 -19.31 -11.36 -15.33
N ASN A 172 -19.07 -10.30 -16.10
CA ASN A 172 -18.36 -10.39 -17.37
C ASN A 172 -16.85 -10.51 -17.12
N LYS A 173 -16.35 -11.74 -17.18
CA LYS A 173 -14.96 -12.02 -16.78
C LYS A 173 -13.94 -11.20 -17.55
N GLU A 174 -14.16 -10.94 -18.85
CA GLU A 174 -13.20 -10.17 -19.66
C GLU A 174 -13.07 -8.73 -19.17
N VAL A 175 -14.21 -8.09 -18.85
CA VAL A 175 -14.24 -6.71 -18.34
C VAL A 175 -13.67 -6.66 -16.93
N TRP A 176 -14.05 -7.59 -16.07
CA TRP A 176 -13.55 -7.64 -14.69
C TRP A 176 -12.05 -7.93 -14.63
N ASP A 177 -11.53 -8.86 -15.44
CA ASP A 177 -10.09 -9.12 -15.51
C ASP A 177 -9.31 -7.89 -16.00
N TYR A 178 -9.88 -7.10 -16.91
CA TYR A 178 -9.26 -5.82 -17.31
C TYR A 178 -9.12 -4.86 -16.12
N HIS A 179 -10.15 -4.71 -15.32
CA HIS A 179 -10.14 -3.87 -14.12
C HIS A 179 -9.35 -4.51 -12.95
N ASP A 180 -9.08 -5.79 -12.99
CA ASP A 180 -8.18 -6.52 -12.07
C ASP A 180 -6.71 -6.50 -12.53
N GLY A 181 -6.33 -5.55 -13.38
CA GLY A 181 -4.97 -5.47 -13.91
C GLY A 181 -4.52 -6.72 -14.67
N GLY A 182 -5.44 -7.39 -15.39
CA GLY A 182 -5.15 -8.65 -16.08
C GLY A 182 -5.02 -9.86 -15.15
N GLY A 183 -5.63 -9.80 -13.97
CA GLY A 183 -5.55 -10.84 -12.94
C GLY A 183 -4.35 -10.71 -11.99
N PHE A 184 -3.64 -9.59 -12.07
CA PHE A 184 -2.48 -9.33 -11.18
C PHE A 184 -2.87 -9.29 -9.70
N HIS A 185 -4.02 -8.71 -9.39
CA HIS A 185 -4.51 -8.55 -8.01
C HIS A 185 -5.18 -9.82 -7.45
N LEU A 186 -5.20 -10.91 -8.20
CA LEU A 186 -5.67 -12.22 -7.74
C LEU A 186 -7.11 -12.23 -7.19
N MET A 187 -8.01 -11.50 -7.83
CA MET A 187 -9.43 -11.45 -7.47
C MET A 187 -10.09 -12.83 -7.40
N SER A 188 -9.57 -13.82 -8.12
CA SER A 188 -10.03 -15.20 -8.04
C SER A 188 -9.94 -15.80 -6.62
N THR A 189 -8.98 -15.36 -5.82
CA THR A 189 -8.87 -15.78 -4.42
C THR A 189 -9.99 -15.20 -3.56
N MET A 190 -10.36 -13.94 -3.82
CA MET A 190 -11.50 -13.27 -3.19
C MET A 190 -12.82 -13.97 -3.55
N TYR A 191 -13.04 -14.30 -4.83
CA TYR A 191 -14.26 -14.99 -5.26
C TYR A 191 -14.42 -16.35 -4.58
N THR A 192 -13.32 -17.09 -4.44
CA THR A 192 -13.31 -18.37 -3.74
C THR A 192 -13.65 -18.20 -2.27
N ASP A 193 -13.01 -17.28 -1.58
CA ASP A 193 -13.23 -17.02 -0.16
C ASP A 193 -14.64 -16.52 0.12
N LEU A 194 -15.13 -15.58 -0.69
CA LEU A 194 -16.49 -15.08 -0.61
C LEU A 194 -17.53 -16.21 -0.68
N THR A 195 -17.36 -17.10 -1.68
CA THR A 195 -18.27 -18.23 -1.87
C THR A 195 -18.19 -19.24 -0.73
N ASN A 196 -16.99 -19.52 -0.23
CA ASN A 196 -16.79 -20.45 0.88
C ASN A 196 -17.38 -19.94 2.19
N HIS A 197 -17.31 -18.65 2.47
CA HIS A 197 -17.81 -18.06 3.71
C HIS A 197 -19.30 -17.74 3.67
N TYR A 198 -19.80 -17.24 2.53
CA TYR A 198 -21.14 -16.65 2.44
C TYR A 198 -22.05 -17.27 1.38
N GLY A 199 -21.56 -18.32 0.68
CA GLY A 199 -22.27 -18.96 -0.41
C GLY A 199 -22.31 -18.11 -1.69
N PRO A 200 -22.90 -18.66 -2.77
CA PRO A 200 -23.00 -17.96 -4.06
C PRO A 200 -23.84 -16.70 -3.93
N SER A 201 -23.60 -15.73 -4.81
CA SER A 201 -24.36 -14.48 -4.89
C SER A 201 -25.35 -14.52 -6.05
N SER A 202 -26.46 -13.79 -5.91
CA SER A 202 -27.51 -13.70 -6.92
C SER A 202 -27.59 -12.33 -7.61
N SER A 203 -26.87 -11.34 -7.08
CA SER A 203 -26.81 -9.99 -7.64
C SER A 203 -25.46 -9.32 -7.34
N ILE A 204 -25.19 -8.21 -8.02
CA ILE A 204 -23.98 -7.41 -7.78
C ILE A 204 -23.95 -6.82 -6.37
N GLU A 205 -25.08 -6.40 -5.83
CA GLU A 205 -25.22 -5.86 -4.48
C GLU A 205 -24.85 -6.92 -3.42
N GLU A 206 -25.37 -8.12 -3.59
CA GLU A 206 -25.05 -9.24 -2.71
C GLU A 206 -23.58 -9.61 -2.81
N PHE A 207 -23.05 -9.69 -4.02
CA PHE A 207 -21.64 -9.99 -4.28
C PHE A 207 -20.70 -8.95 -3.64
N ALA A 208 -20.95 -7.66 -3.89
CA ALA A 208 -20.14 -6.58 -3.34
C ALA A 208 -20.20 -6.57 -1.80
N THR A 209 -21.38 -6.73 -1.20
CA THR A 209 -21.54 -6.79 0.25
C THR A 209 -20.74 -7.93 0.88
N LYS A 210 -20.82 -9.12 0.30
CA LYS A 210 -20.05 -10.29 0.75
C LYS A 210 -18.54 -10.08 0.57
N GLY A 211 -18.13 -9.52 -0.57
CA GLY A 211 -16.71 -9.21 -0.85
C GLY A 211 -16.12 -8.21 0.14
N GLN A 212 -16.88 -7.17 0.49
CA GLN A 212 -16.47 -6.21 1.52
C GLN A 212 -16.37 -6.87 2.90
N ALA A 213 -17.27 -7.79 3.24
CA ALA A 213 -17.19 -8.53 4.50
C ALA A 213 -15.93 -9.41 4.58
N VAL A 214 -15.55 -10.08 3.48
CA VAL A 214 -14.30 -10.85 3.40
C VAL A 214 -13.09 -9.95 3.53
N GLY A 215 -13.05 -8.82 2.81
CA GLY A 215 -11.97 -7.84 2.90
C GLY A 215 -11.82 -7.27 4.31
N ALA A 216 -12.93 -6.92 4.96
CA ALA A 216 -12.93 -6.42 6.34
C ALA A 216 -12.41 -7.47 7.33
N MET A 217 -12.81 -8.74 7.17
CA MET A 217 -12.34 -9.83 8.02
C MET A 217 -10.83 -10.05 7.87
N ASN A 218 -10.31 -10.03 6.64
CA ASN A 218 -8.89 -10.18 6.38
C ASN A 218 -8.08 -9.00 6.94
N SER A 219 -8.50 -7.77 6.67
CA SER A 219 -7.87 -6.56 7.22
C SER A 219 -7.87 -6.58 8.75
N LYS A 220 -9.00 -6.96 9.38
CA LYS A 220 -9.10 -7.08 10.83
C LYS A 220 -8.07 -8.07 11.38
N SER A 221 -7.96 -9.27 10.81
CA SER A 221 -7.04 -10.29 11.29
C SER A 221 -5.59 -9.82 11.26
N ILE A 222 -5.18 -9.16 10.19
CA ILE A 222 -3.83 -8.62 10.06
C ILE A 222 -3.55 -7.52 11.09
N TRP A 223 -4.45 -6.54 11.24
CA TRP A 223 -4.28 -5.47 12.23
C TRP A 223 -4.22 -6.00 13.67
N GLU A 224 -5.05 -6.98 13.99
CA GLU A 224 -5.06 -7.59 15.33
C GLU A 224 -3.78 -8.35 15.61
N VAL A 225 -3.29 -9.16 14.66
CA VAL A 225 -2.08 -9.97 14.84
C VAL A 225 -0.82 -9.10 14.92
N TRP A 226 -0.71 -8.09 14.05
CA TRP A 226 0.41 -7.15 14.11
C TRP A 226 0.43 -6.37 15.42
N ASN A 227 -0.76 -5.96 15.92
CA ASN A 227 -0.88 -5.29 17.20
C ASN A 227 -0.54 -6.22 18.37
N TYR A 228 -1.00 -7.46 18.34
CA TYR A 228 -0.65 -8.47 19.32
C TYR A 228 0.86 -8.73 19.34
N ASN A 229 1.47 -8.88 18.16
CA ASN A 229 2.88 -9.21 18.04
C ASN A 229 3.83 -8.00 18.29
N LYS A 230 3.30 -6.83 18.52
CA LYS A 230 4.08 -5.63 18.89
C LYS A 230 4.96 -5.84 20.12
N PHE A 231 4.56 -6.71 21.03
CA PHE A 231 5.29 -7.00 22.27
C PHE A 231 6.04 -8.34 22.25
N GLY A 232 6.09 -8.98 21.10
CA GLY A 232 6.89 -10.17 20.85
C GLY A 232 6.09 -11.47 20.77
N TYR A 233 6.23 -12.13 19.66
CA TYR A 233 5.84 -13.52 19.47
C TYR A 233 7.14 -14.35 19.43
N GLY A 234 7.55 -14.87 20.56
CA GLY A 234 8.90 -15.40 20.73
C GLY A 234 9.95 -14.29 20.63
N ASP A 235 10.94 -14.46 19.76
CA ASP A 235 12.05 -13.51 19.55
C ASP A 235 11.79 -12.47 18.44
N ARG A 236 10.58 -12.43 17.89
CA ARG A 236 10.24 -11.58 16.75
C ARG A 236 9.14 -10.60 17.10
N TYR A 237 9.38 -9.33 16.83
CA TYR A 237 8.46 -8.23 17.11
C TYR A 237 7.92 -7.63 15.83
N ALA A 238 6.64 -7.24 15.82
CA ALA A 238 6.07 -6.40 14.80
C ALA A 238 6.37 -4.94 15.11
N SER A 239 6.93 -4.20 14.16
CA SER A 239 7.29 -2.79 14.33
C SER A 239 6.45 -1.83 13.47
N GLY A 240 5.90 -2.29 12.36
CA GLY A 240 5.03 -1.49 11.51
C GLY A 240 4.44 -2.28 10.35
N LEU A 241 3.30 -1.80 9.89
CA LEU A 241 2.57 -2.35 8.76
C LEU A 241 2.03 -1.20 7.93
N LEU A 242 2.35 -1.17 6.64
CA LEU A 242 1.80 -0.22 5.68
C LEU A 242 0.84 -0.95 4.73
N PHE A 243 -0.37 -0.42 4.62
CA PHE A 243 -1.41 -1.03 3.82
C PHE A 243 -1.29 -0.57 2.35
N TRP A 244 -1.21 -1.49 1.43
CA TRP A 244 -1.25 -1.25 0.01
C TRP A 244 -2.68 -1.49 -0.52
N TYR A 245 -3.40 -0.48 -0.91
CA TYR A 245 -2.95 0.90 -0.83
C TYR A 245 -4.12 1.83 -0.48
N HIS A 246 -3.77 3.02 -0.05
CA HIS A 246 -4.72 3.95 0.54
C HIS A 246 -5.75 4.49 -0.46
N ASN A 247 -5.31 4.75 -1.69
CA ASN A 247 -6.12 5.46 -2.67
C ASN A 247 -5.81 4.94 -4.07
N CYS A 248 -6.81 4.33 -4.70
CA CYS A 248 -6.68 3.82 -6.06
C CYS A 248 -6.74 4.97 -7.07
N PRO A 249 -5.67 5.21 -7.86
CA PRO A 249 -5.66 6.28 -8.85
C PRO A 249 -6.37 5.92 -10.16
N VAL A 250 -6.75 4.66 -10.32
CA VAL A 250 -7.37 4.11 -11.52
C VAL A 250 -8.63 3.32 -11.17
N SER A 251 -9.48 3.09 -12.16
CA SER A 251 -10.72 2.34 -12.00
C SER A 251 -10.46 0.83 -11.91
N GLN A 252 -10.08 0.38 -10.73
CA GLN A 252 -9.85 -1.03 -10.41
C GLN A 252 -11.01 -1.63 -9.61
N VAL A 253 -11.09 -2.96 -9.61
CA VAL A 253 -12.07 -3.72 -8.83
C VAL A 253 -11.51 -4.30 -7.53
N CYS A 254 -10.29 -3.91 -7.17
CA CYS A 254 -9.63 -4.36 -5.94
C CYS A 254 -8.92 -3.21 -5.22
#